data_3943d139e189c61072fefa5b4fc38ae1
#
_entry.id   3943d139e189c61072fefa5b4fc38ae1
#
_cell.length_a   1.000
_cell.length_b   1.000
_cell.length_c   1.000
_cell.angle_alpha   90.00
_cell.angle_beta   90.00
_cell.angle_gamma   90.00
#
_symmetry.space_group_name_H-M   'P 1'
#
loop_
_entity.id
_entity.type
_entity.pdbx_description
1 polymer ?
#
loop_
_entity_poly.entity_id
_entity_poly.type
_entity_poly.pdbx_seq_one_letter_code
_entity_poly.pdbx_strand_id
1 'polypeptide(L)'
;MAIGTQIRTEKLSYKAFQKMYGRSISVRAPKLFLSILTRKAESAGGQVEEIGTYHTALSQTCICGQKHKKRLSERVHACDCGVVMQRDLFSAYLAKHVEEDCLQVANANMHWQGAEPLLRTAWRQVQNQPASGRPVPSSFGTYRSQSGSPEKESLPEHEVRDVVATAKVNVRACESAKV
;
A
#
# COMPACT_ATOMS: atom_id res chain seq x y z
N MET A 1 -4.26 12.50 -16.58
CA MET A 1 -4.34 12.44 -15.11
C MET A 1 -3.41 13.51 -14.55
N ALA A 2 -3.93 14.43 -13.75
CA ALA A 2 -3.07 15.34 -13.00
C ALA A 2 -2.40 14.54 -11.88
N ILE A 3 -1.08 14.48 -11.87
CA ILE A 3 -0.31 13.89 -10.76
C ILE A 3 -0.37 14.92 -9.63
N GLY A 4 -0.85 14.50 -8.46
CA GLY A 4 -0.90 15.37 -7.28
C GLY A 4 0.51 15.79 -6.87
N THR A 5 0.64 17.02 -6.37
CA THR A 5 1.91 17.59 -5.91
C THR A 5 2.24 17.23 -4.45
N GLN A 6 1.29 16.66 -3.73
CA GLN A 6 1.46 16.20 -2.35
C GLN A 6 1.84 14.70 -2.36
N ILE A 7 3.03 14.39 -1.89
CA ILE A 7 3.56 13.01 -1.85
C ILE A 7 3.74 12.61 -0.41
N ARG A 8 3.17 11.47 -0.02
CA ARG A 8 3.39 10.86 1.30
C ARG A 8 4.25 9.62 1.18
N THR A 9 5.23 9.49 2.06
CA THR A 9 6.14 8.35 2.12
C THR A 9 6.32 7.88 3.55
N GLU A 10 6.61 6.60 3.72
CA GLU A 10 6.92 6.05 5.03
C GLU A 10 8.32 6.48 5.49
N LYS A 11 8.42 6.90 6.75
CA LYS A 11 9.70 7.19 7.40
C LYS A 11 10.45 5.90 7.68
N LEU A 12 11.52 5.64 6.92
CA LEU A 12 12.30 4.41 7.02
C LEU A 12 13.60 4.62 7.79
N SER A 13 13.94 3.66 8.66
CA SER A 13 15.27 3.63 9.30
C SER A 13 16.31 3.02 8.35
N TYR A 14 16.98 3.87 7.58
CA TYR A 14 18.03 3.42 6.64
C TYR A 14 19.20 2.70 7.35
N LYS A 15 19.52 3.06 8.60
CA LYS A 15 20.52 2.35 9.40
C LYS A 15 20.14 0.90 9.68
N ALA A 16 18.85 0.66 10.03
CA ALA A 16 18.34 -0.70 10.24
C ALA A 16 18.34 -1.50 8.94
N PHE A 17 17.90 -0.91 7.83
CA PHE A 17 17.95 -1.54 6.53
C PHE A 17 19.37 -1.84 6.05
N GLN A 18 20.33 -0.95 6.29
CA GLN A 18 21.73 -1.17 5.96
C GLN A 18 22.31 -2.34 6.75
N LYS A 19 21.96 -2.48 8.03
CA LYS A 19 22.38 -3.60 8.86
C LYS A 19 21.83 -4.93 8.36
N MET A 20 20.58 -4.95 7.87
CA MET A 20 19.90 -6.18 7.42
C MET A 20 20.24 -6.56 5.98
N TYR A 21 20.36 -5.57 5.08
CA TYR A 21 20.48 -5.79 3.64
C TYR A 21 21.78 -5.27 3.01
N GLY A 22 22.64 -4.64 3.81
CA GLY A 22 24.01 -4.25 3.47
C GLY A 22 24.19 -3.67 2.06
N ARG A 23 24.92 -4.41 1.23
CA ARG A 23 25.28 -3.99 -0.13
C ARG A 23 24.08 -3.66 -1.02
N SER A 24 22.96 -4.35 -0.87
CA SER A 24 21.74 -4.11 -1.67
C SER A 24 21.19 -2.70 -1.45
N ILE A 25 21.23 -2.19 -0.22
CA ILE A 25 20.77 -0.83 0.10
C ILE A 25 21.72 0.22 -0.47
N SER A 26 23.04 -0.03 -0.44
CA SER A 26 24.02 0.87 -1.04
C SER A 26 23.79 1.04 -2.54
N VAL A 27 23.59 -0.06 -3.26
CA VAL A 27 23.36 -0.04 -4.72
C VAL A 27 22.04 0.63 -5.08
N ARG A 28 20.97 0.39 -4.30
CA ARG A 28 19.64 0.97 -4.59
C ARG A 28 19.49 2.42 -4.12
N ALA A 29 20.36 2.87 -3.23
CA ALA A 29 20.43 4.23 -2.71
C ALA A 29 19.07 4.89 -2.38
N PRO A 30 18.19 4.25 -1.55
CA PRO A 30 16.84 4.73 -1.33
C PRO A 30 16.80 6.14 -0.71
N LYS A 31 17.78 6.50 0.10
CA LYS A 31 17.90 7.87 0.65
C LYS A 31 18.17 8.91 -0.45
N LEU A 32 19.01 8.58 -1.43
CA LEU A 32 19.26 9.45 -2.59
C LEU A 32 17.99 9.60 -3.44
N PHE A 33 17.27 8.49 -3.66
CA PHE A 33 15.97 8.55 -4.35
C PHE A 33 15.00 9.51 -3.66
N LEU A 34 14.84 9.40 -2.33
CA LEU A 34 13.97 10.30 -1.57
C LEU A 34 14.41 11.77 -1.67
N SER A 35 15.72 12.05 -1.58
CA SER A 35 16.25 13.40 -1.74
C SER A 35 15.94 13.99 -3.13
N ILE A 36 16.08 13.20 -4.19
CA ILE A 36 15.74 13.61 -5.55
C ILE A 36 14.22 13.84 -5.67
N LEU A 37 13.41 12.96 -5.11
CA LEU A 37 11.95 13.06 -5.11
C LEU A 37 11.48 14.34 -4.43
N THR A 38 12.03 14.65 -3.24
CA THR A 38 11.70 15.86 -2.47
C THR A 38 12.04 17.11 -3.30
N ARG A 39 13.26 17.21 -3.82
CA ARG A 39 13.67 18.35 -4.66
C ARG A 39 12.77 18.53 -5.90
N LYS A 40 12.38 17.41 -6.54
CA LYS A 40 11.49 17.46 -7.72
C LYS A 40 10.08 17.87 -7.35
N ALA A 41 9.56 17.39 -6.23
CA ALA A 41 8.24 17.78 -5.73
C ALA A 41 8.20 19.27 -5.40
N GLU A 42 9.19 19.79 -4.68
CA GLU A 42 9.32 21.21 -4.34
C GLU A 42 9.44 22.09 -5.61
N SER A 43 10.23 21.66 -6.59
CA SER A 43 10.35 22.37 -7.87
C SER A 43 9.03 22.42 -8.66
N ALA A 44 8.13 21.47 -8.41
CA ALA A 44 6.78 21.41 -9.01
C ALA A 44 5.71 22.11 -8.16
N GLY A 45 6.10 22.84 -7.10
CA GLY A 45 5.17 23.50 -6.16
C GLY A 45 4.46 22.54 -5.22
N GLY A 46 5.00 21.32 -5.04
CA GLY A 46 4.49 20.33 -4.12
C GLY A 46 5.39 20.08 -2.92
N GLN A 47 5.08 19.06 -2.15
CA GLN A 47 5.87 18.68 -0.98
C GLN A 47 5.87 17.16 -0.77
N VAL A 48 6.90 16.67 -0.06
CA VAL A 48 6.99 15.29 0.40
C VAL A 48 6.86 15.27 1.92
N GLU A 49 5.87 14.54 2.42
CA GLU A 49 5.61 14.33 3.84
C GLU A 49 6.03 12.92 4.25
N GLU A 50 6.87 12.80 5.27
CA GLU A 50 7.23 11.50 5.84
C GLU A 50 6.29 11.16 7.00
N ILE A 51 5.62 10.00 6.91
CA ILE A 51 4.68 9.50 7.93
C ILE A 51 5.30 8.37 8.75
N GLY A 52 4.96 8.31 10.04
CA GLY A 52 5.46 7.30 10.96
C GLY A 52 4.87 5.91 10.66
N THR A 53 5.75 4.93 10.47
CA THR A 53 5.33 3.55 10.14
C THR A 53 4.89 2.74 11.35
N TYR A 54 5.37 3.11 12.53
CA TYR A 54 5.16 2.32 13.74
C TYR A 54 3.71 2.35 14.21
N HIS A 55 3.09 3.53 14.21
CA HIS A 55 1.71 3.71 14.66
C HIS A 55 0.69 3.39 13.57
N THR A 56 0.99 3.75 12.33
CA THR A 56 0.05 3.58 11.21
C THR A 56 -0.09 2.14 10.76
N ALA A 57 1.00 1.34 10.80
CA ALA A 57 1.05 -0.07 10.39
C ALA A 57 0.24 -0.35 9.11
N LEU A 58 0.39 0.51 8.08
CA LEU A 58 -0.47 0.57 6.88
C LEU A 58 -0.59 -0.78 6.15
N SER A 59 0.51 -1.54 6.06
CA SER A 59 0.51 -2.86 5.40
C SER A 59 -0.31 -3.93 6.14
N GLN A 60 -0.70 -3.66 7.38
CA GLN A 60 -1.46 -4.58 8.23
C GLN A 60 -2.88 -4.09 8.50
N THR A 61 -3.17 -2.80 8.32
CA THR A 61 -4.46 -2.19 8.67
C THR A 61 -5.41 -2.22 7.48
N CYS A 62 -6.71 -2.46 7.76
CA CYS A 62 -7.79 -2.40 6.79
C CYS A 62 -8.64 -1.13 6.99
N ILE A 63 -9.40 -0.73 5.97
CA ILE A 63 -10.39 0.37 6.06
C ILE A 63 -11.51 0.11 7.07
N CYS A 64 -11.73 -1.13 7.51
CA CYS A 64 -12.64 -1.46 8.60
C CYS A 64 -12.01 -1.30 9.99
N GLY A 65 -10.73 -0.88 10.07
CA GLY A 65 -9.98 -0.73 11.31
C GLY A 65 -9.34 -2.02 11.85
N GLN A 66 -9.63 -3.17 11.26
CA GLN A 66 -9.00 -4.43 11.66
C GLN A 66 -7.53 -4.46 11.24
N LYS A 67 -6.69 -5.08 12.08
CA LYS A 67 -5.27 -5.30 11.81
C LYS A 67 -4.99 -6.78 11.55
N HIS A 68 -4.44 -7.08 10.39
CA HIS A 68 -4.07 -8.42 9.97
C HIS A 68 -2.55 -8.51 9.77
N LYS A 69 -1.88 -9.26 10.64
CA LYS A 69 -0.45 -9.51 10.48
C LYS A 69 -0.25 -10.47 9.30
N LYS A 70 0.46 -10.01 8.27
CA LYS A 70 0.73 -10.75 7.04
C LYS A 70 2.19 -11.16 6.96
N ARG A 71 2.44 -12.31 6.31
CA ARG A 71 3.80 -12.72 5.95
C ARG A 71 4.35 -11.81 4.84
N LEU A 72 5.66 -11.71 4.72
CA LEU A 72 6.29 -10.93 3.66
C LEU A 72 5.99 -11.48 2.26
N SER A 73 5.70 -12.79 2.16
CA SER A 73 5.29 -13.45 0.92
C SER A 73 3.86 -13.15 0.49
N GLU A 74 2.98 -12.75 1.44
CA GLU A 74 1.60 -12.40 1.15
C GLU A 74 1.54 -11.03 0.50
N ARG A 75 1.25 -11.02 -0.81
CA ARG A 75 1.21 -9.80 -1.63
C ARG A 75 -0.19 -9.23 -1.81
N VAL A 76 -1.19 -9.95 -1.37
CA VAL A 76 -2.59 -9.54 -1.43
C VAL A 76 -3.10 -9.25 -0.01
N HIS A 77 -3.76 -8.12 0.15
CA HIS A 77 -4.56 -7.81 1.33
C HIS A 77 -5.95 -8.39 1.11
N ALA A 78 -6.37 -9.30 1.97
CA ALA A 78 -7.74 -9.80 2.06
C ALA A 78 -8.24 -9.59 3.48
N CYS A 79 -9.49 -9.16 3.62
CA CYS A 79 -10.14 -8.89 4.90
C CYS A 79 -11.58 -9.39 4.86
N ASP A 80 -12.09 -9.83 6.02
CA ASP A 80 -13.47 -10.33 6.18
C ASP A 80 -14.53 -9.27 5.85
N CYS A 81 -14.16 -7.99 5.81
CA CYS A 81 -15.04 -6.91 5.35
C CYS A 81 -15.22 -6.86 3.82
N GLY A 82 -14.65 -7.80 3.07
CA GLY A 82 -14.76 -7.93 1.62
C GLY A 82 -13.66 -7.20 0.83
N VAL A 83 -12.77 -6.46 1.47
CA VAL A 83 -11.67 -5.79 0.78
C VAL A 83 -10.60 -6.79 0.34
N VAL A 84 -10.38 -6.86 -0.99
CA VAL A 84 -9.30 -7.64 -1.59
C VAL A 84 -8.53 -6.74 -2.56
N MET A 85 -7.24 -6.50 -2.28
CA MET A 85 -6.41 -5.61 -3.09
C MET A 85 -4.93 -6.00 -2.97
N GLN A 86 -4.12 -5.64 -3.99
CA GLN A 86 -2.67 -5.77 -3.89
C GLN A 86 -2.17 -4.95 -2.69
N ARG A 87 -1.34 -5.58 -1.83
CA ARG A 87 -0.98 -5.06 -0.51
C ARG A 87 -0.31 -3.68 -0.55
N ASP A 88 0.62 -3.48 -1.47
CA ASP A 88 1.41 -2.24 -1.50
C ASP A 88 0.59 -1.07 -2.09
N LEU A 89 -0.29 -1.35 -3.08
CA LEU A 89 -1.25 -0.37 -3.59
C LEU A 89 -2.27 0.03 -2.52
N PHE A 90 -2.74 -0.95 -1.74
CA PHE A 90 -3.67 -0.69 -0.65
C PHE A 90 -3.01 0.13 0.46
N SER A 91 -1.76 -0.19 0.83
CA SER A 91 -1.00 0.61 1.81
C SER A 91 -0.76 2.04 1.32
N ALA A 92 -0.46 2.23 0.04
CA ALA A 92 -0.31 3.56 -0.56
C ALA A 92 -1.63 4.36 -0.53
N TYR A 93 -2.76 3.68 -0.76
CA TYR A 93 -4.08 4.29 -0.58
C TYR A 93 -4.31 4.75 0.86
N LEU A 94 -4.03 3.89 1.84
CA LEU A 94 -4.17 4.24 3.25
C LEU A 94 -3.24 5.39 3.67
N ALA A 95 -2.03 5.46 3.12
CA ALA A 95 -1.09 6.55 3.38
C ALA A 95 -1.67 7.94 3.04
N LYS A 96 -2.55 8.01 2.04
CA LYS A 96 -3.26 9.26 1.69
C LYS A 96 -4.16 9.76 2.83
N HIS A 97 -4.62 8.87 3.70
CA HIS A 97 -5.55 9.16 4.78
C HIS A 97 -4.88 9.19 6.16
N VAL A 98 -3.55 9.36 6.20
CA VAL A 98 -2.81 9.56 7.46
C VAL A 98 -2.74 11.05 7.76
N GLU A 99 -3.09 11.44 8.97
CA GLU A 99 -2.98 12.79 9.50
C GLU A 99 -2.28 12.70 10.86
N GLU A 100 -1.28 13.54 11.10
CA GLU A 100 -0.50 13.56 12.35
C GLU A 100 -0.03 12.16 12.81
N ASP A 101 0.54 11.39 11.87
CA ASP A 101 0.96 9.99 12.09
C ASP A 101 -0.18 9.03 12.52
N CYS A 102 -1.42 9.42 12.32
CA CYS A 102 -2.60 8.62 12.64
C CYS A 102 -3.44 8.33 11.39
N LEU A 103 -3.78 7.05 11.16
CA LEU A 103 -4.64 6.65 10.06
C LEU A 103 -6.10 7.00 10.35
N GLN A 104 -6.68 7.85 9.52
CA GLN A 104 -8.10 8.21 9.56
C GLN A 104 -8.95 7.14 8.87
N VAL A 105 -9.27 6.07 9.61
CA VAL A 105 -9.98 4.89 9.09
C VAL A 105 -11.35 5.28 8.51
N ALA A 106 -12.10 6.18 9.16
CA ALA A 106 -13.40 6.62 8.68
C ALA A 106 -13.31 7.30 7.31
N ASN A 107 -12.32 8.19 7.13
CA ASN A 107 -12.08 8.87 5.86
C ASN A 107 -11.64 7.88 4.77
N ALA A 108 -10.76 6.93 5.11
CA ALA A 108 -10.33 5.90 4.18
C ALA A 108 -11.51 5.02 3.74
N ASN A 109 -12.41 4.65 4.65
CA ASN A 109 -13.58 3.85 4.32
C ASN A 109 -14.56 4.63 3.42
N MET A 110 -14.83 5.90 3.74
CA MET A 110 -15.73 6.75 2.96
C MET A 110 -15.29 6.88 1.48
N HIS A 111 -13.99 7.02 1.24
CA HIS A 111 -13.45 7.24 -0.11
C HIS A 111 -13.11 5.93 -0.85
N TRP A 112 -13.25 4.78 -0.19
CA TRP A 112 -12.83 3.49 -0.77
C TRP A 112 -13.57 3.13 -2.05
N GLN A 113 -14.89 3.30 -2.08
CA GLN A 113 -15.71 2.95 -3.25
C GLN A 113 -15.25 3.66 -4.53
N GLY A 114 -14.82 4.92 -4.42
CA GLY A 114 -14.29 5.67 -5.55
C GLY A 114 -12.84 5.27 -5.92
N ALA A 115 -12.04 4.87 -4.95
CA ALA A 115 -10.63 4.53 -5.15
C ALA A 115 -10.42 3.09 -5.65
N GLU A 116 -11.23 2.15 -5.19
CA GLU A 116 -11.08 0.72 -5.50
C GLU A 116 -11.01 0.41 -7.00
N PRO A 117 -11.94 0.90 -7.87
CA PRO A 117 -11.89 0.61 -9.30
C PRO A 117 -10.61 1.13 -9.95
N LEU A 118 -10.11 2.28 -9.53
CA LEU A 118 -8.87 2.87 -10.04
C LEU A 118 -7.65 2.01 -9.67
N LEU A 119 -7.58 1.56 -8.42
CA LEU A 119 -6.52 0.69 -7.94
C LEU A 119 -6.56 -0.68 -8.61
N ARG A 120 -7.74 -1.25 -8.81
CA ARG A 120 -7.92 -2.52 -9.54
C ARG A 120 -7.47 -2.39 -11.00
N THR A 121 -7.79 -1.28 -11.65
CA THR A 121 -7.36 -1.00 -13.03
C THR A 121 -5.83 -0.90 -13.10
N ALA A 122 -5.21 -0.14 -12.19
CA ALA A 122 -3.77 -0.02 -12.11
C ALA A 122 -3.09 -1.39 -11.86
N TRP A 123 -3.65 -2.19 -10.98
CA TRP A 123 -3.13 -3.54 -10.69
C TRP A 123 -3.19 -4.45 -11.91
N ARG A 124 -4.34 -4.48 -12.62
CA ARG A 124 -4.51 -5.25 -13.86
C ARG A 124 -3.56 -4.78 -14.97
N GLN A 125 -3.35 -3.48 -15.11
CA GLN A 125 -2.42 -2.94 -16.11
C GLN A 125 -0.99 -3.46 -15.89
N VAL A 126 -0.53 -3.52 -14.64
CA VAL A 126 0.80 -4.05 -14.30
C VAL A 126 0.89 -5.55 -14.58
N GLN A 127 -0.17 -6.33 -14.27
CA GLN A 127 -0.20 -7.77 -14.52
C GLN A 127 -0.21 -8.11 -16.03
N ASN A 128 -0.87 -7.28 -16.83
CA ASN A 128 -1.05 -7.48 -18.26
C ASN A 128 0.05 -6.81 -19.11
N GLN A 129 1.04 -6.15 -18.52
CA GLN A 129 2.15 -5.60 -19.28
C GLN A 129 2.90 -6.74 -19.99
N PRO A 130 3.04 -6.69 -21.33
CA PRO A 130 3.85 -7.66 -22.05
C PRO A 130 5.27 -7.61 -21.50
N ALA A 131 5.83 -8.75 -21.25
CA ALA A 131 7.19 -8.88 -20.72
C ALA A 131 8.18 -8.22 -21.70
N SER A 132 8.45 -6.94 -21.48
CA SER A 132 9.49 -6.17 -22.18
C SER A 132 10.88 -6.63 -21.70
N GLY A 133 11.15 -7.94 -21.71
CA GLY A 133 12.41 -8.54 -21.29
C GLY A 133 12.73 -8.44 -19.79
N ARG A 134 12.02 -7.66 -19.01
CA ARG A 134 12.20 -7.55 -17.55
C ARG A 134 11.01 -8.18 -16.81
N PRO A 135 11.24 -9.19 -15.96
CA PRO A 135 10.16 -9.78 -15.18
C PRO A 135 9.52 -8.73 -14.26
N VAL A 136 8.18 -8.72 -14.21
CA VAL A 136 7.44 -7.91 -13.24
C VAL A 136 7.90 -8.31 -11.83
N PRO A 137 8.21 -7.35 -10.94
CA PRO A 137 8.63 -7.67 -9.58
C PRO A 137 7.59 -8.53 -8.86
N SER A 138 8.04 -9.54 -8.12
CA SER A 138 7.17 -10.43 -7.34
C SER A 138 6.28 -9.69 -6.33
N SER A 139 6.64 -8.45 -5.98
CA SER A 139 5.85 -7.56 -5.14
C SER A 139 4.48 -7.23 -5.72
N PHE A 140 4.28 -7.36 -7.03
CA PHE A 140 2.98 -7.14 -7.66
C PHE A 140 2.08 -8.39 -7.68
N GLY A 141 2.46 -9.46 -6.99
CA GLY A 141 1.66 -10.69 -6.86
C GLY A 141 1.73 -11.62 -8.07
N THR A 142 2.63 -11.35 -9.02
CA THR A 142 2.89 -12.26 -10.11
C THR A 142 3.86 -13.35 -9.64
N TYR A 143 3.36 -14.53 -9.33
CA TYR A 143 4.19 -15.71 -9.14
C TYR A 143 4.71 -16.15 -10.52
N ARG A 144 6.01 -16.15 -10.70
CA ARG A 144 6.63 -16.91 -11.76
C ARG A 144 6.62 -18.36 -11.29
N SER A 145 5.62 -19.15 -11.72
CA SER A 145 5.70 -20.61 -11.63
C SER A 145 6.92 -21.06 -12.42
N GLN A 146 7.90 -21.59 -11.72
CA GLN A 146 8.96 -22.34 -12.33
C GLN A 146 8.31 -23.62 -12.88
N SER A 147 8.35 -23.79 -14.21
CA SER A 147 7.93 -24.98 -14.97
C SER A 147 6.44 -25.35 -14.88
N GLY A 148 5.73 -25.12 -15.96
CA GLY A 148 4.41 -25.71 -16.25
C GLY A 148 3.34 -24.65 -16.50
N SER A 149 2.77 -24.69 -17.68
CA SER A 149 1.57 -24.05 -18.24
C SER A 149 0.87 -22.91 -17.46
N PRO A 150 0.43 -21.85 -18.14
CA PRO A 150 -0.27 -20.75 -17.51
C PRO A 150 -1.68 -21.20 -17.10
N GLU A 151 -1.84 -21.70 -15.90
CA GLU A 151 -3.16 -21.69 -15.28
C GLU A 151 -3.50 -20.24 -14.95
N LYS A 152 -4.50 -19.74 -15.66
CA LYS A 152 -5.20 -18.51 -15.34
C LYS A 152 -5.88 -18.72 -14.00
N GLU A 153 -5.23 -18.33 -12.93
CA GLU A 153 -5.90 -18.18 -11.64
C GLU A 153 -6.87 -17.00 -11.78
N SER A 154 -8.12 -17.30 -12.12
CA SER A 154 -9.24 -16.39 -12.07
C SER A 154 -9.35 -15.91 -10.63
N LEU A 155 -9.29 -14.59 -10.44
CA LEU A 155 -9.72 -13.95 -9.19
C LEU A 155 -11.08 -14.53 -8.82
N PRO A 156 -11.30 -14.97 -7.57
CA PRO A 156 -12.62 -15.40 -7.16
C PRO A 156 -13.60 -14.24 -7.40
N GLU A 157 -14.54 -14.44 -8.29
CA GLU A 157 -15.72 -13.59 -8.42
C GLU A 157 -16.51 -13.76 -7.11
N HIS A 158 -16.26 -12.86 -6.18
CA HIS A 158 -17.07 -12.82 -4.97
C HIS A 158 -18.41 -12.19 -5.37
N GLU A 159 -19.43 -13.02 -5.40
CA GLU A 159 -20.82 -12.57 -5.40
C GLU A 159 -21.00 -11.47 -4.34
N VAL A 160 -21.46 -10.32 -4.81
CA VAL A 160 -21.86 -9.20 -3.97
C VAL A 160 -23.10 -9.66 -3.20
N ARG A 161 -22.89 -10.19 -2.01
CA ARG A 161 -23.98 -10.35 -1.05
C ARG A 161 -24.09 -9.05 -0.28
N ASP A 162 -25.23 -8.40 -0.39
CA ASP A 162 -25.66 -7.29 0.44
C ASP A 162 -25.59 -7.71 1.93
N VAL A 163 -24.51 -7.33 2.58
CA VAL A 163 -24.41 -7.40 4.04
C VAL A 163 -24.29 -5.97 4.54
N VAL A 164 -25.43 -5.36 4.79
CA VAL A 164 -25.52 -4.21 5.70
C VAL A 164 -25.25 -4.73 7.10
N ALA A 165 -23.98 -4.83 7.47
CA ALA A 165 -23.56 -5.09 8.83
C ALA A 165 -23.12 -3.77 9.46
N THR A 166 -23.88 -3.30 10.42
CA THR A 166 -23.54 -2.22 11.36
C THR A 166 -22.22 -2.54 12.06
N ALA A 167 -21.12 -2.09 11.49
CA ALA A 167 -19.81 -2.20 12.10
C ALA A 167 -19.74 -1.22 13.27
N LYS A 168 -19.68 -1.74 14.49
CA LYS A 168 -19.26 -0.99 15.66
C LYS A 168 -17.80 -0.58 15.45
N VAL A 169 -17.57 0.65 15.01
CA VAL A 169 -16.24 1.25 14.83
C VAL A 169 -15.60 1.40 16.21
N ASN A 170 -14.55 0.65 16.45
CA ASN A 170 -13.77 0.74 17.68
C ASN A 170 -12.79 1.93 17.55
N VAL A 171 -13.22 3.11 18.01
CA VAL A 171 -12.53 4.43 17.84
C VAL A 171 -11.31 4.60 18.77
N ARG A 172 -10.82 3.54 19.43
CA ARG A 172 -9.80 3.67 20.50
C ARG A 172 -8.33 3.71 20.06
N ALA A 173 -8.01 3.90 18.79
CA ALA A 173 -6.61 3.77 18.35
C ALA A 173 -5.77 5.08 18.39
N CYS A 174 -6.37 6.26 18.55
CA CYS A 174 -5.66 7.55 18.45
C CYS A 174 -5.68 8.44 19.70
N GLU A 175 -6.36 8.08 20.77
CA GLU A 175 -6.46 8.97 21.94
C GLU A 175 -5.27 8.91 22.92
N SER A 176 -4.28 8.04 22.71
CA SER A 176 -3.19 7.80 23.66
C SER A 176 -1.90 8.58 23.41
N ALA A 177 -1.88 9.57 22.52
CA ALA A 177 -0.67 10.32 22.18
C ALA A 177 -0.66 11.80 22.66
N LYS A 178 -1.47 12.15 23.66
CA LYS A 178 -1.37 13.44 24.32
C LYS A 178 -1.11 13.25 25.81
N VAL A 179 0.14 12.99 26.19
CA VAL A 179 0.75 13.35 27.47
C VAL A 179 2.21 13.66 27.21
#